data_58f4b568c9eec3248e181cb2075905fd
#
_entry.id   58f4b568c9eec3248e181cb2075905fd
#
_cell.length_a   1.000
_cell.length_b   1.000
_cell.length_c   1.000
_cell.angle_alpha   90.00
_cell.angle_beta   90.00
_cell.angle_gamma   90.00
#
_symmetry.space_group_name_H-M   'P 1'
#
loop_
_entity.id
_entity.type
_entity.pdbx_description
1 polymer ?
#
loop_
_entity_poly.entity_id
_entity_poly.type
_entity_poly.pdbx_seq_one_letter_code
_entity_poly.pdbx_strand_id
1 'polypeptide(L)'
;VLLHWLDKYRIGKVNEPLQNNTRVSEFRKLNEAAVRYAERSEQMFEQQKQFIGNASHEMQTPLAICRNRLEMLMEDENLSESQLEELMKTHQTLEHITKLNKSLLLLSKIENGQFTDTAQVEVNKLLRQYLKDYKEVYQYREIITSVEEEGIFYLTINETLAVVLLTNLLKNAFVHNMDGGRIQ
;
A
#
# COMPACT_ATOMS: atom_id res chain seq x y z
N VAL A 1 -30.45 20.52 -7.16
CA VAL A 1 -30.39 19.04 -7.19
C VAL A 1 -29.10 18.59 -7.83
N LEU A 2 -28.83 18.89 -9.14
CA LEU A 2 -27.63 18.46 -9.87
C LEU A 2 -26.33 18.87 -9.19
N LEU A 3 -26.14 20.15 -8.87
CA LEU A 3 -24.91 20.64 -8.22
C LEU A 3 -24.65 19.95 -6.89
N HIS A 4 -25.69 19.78 -6.08
CA HIS A 4 -25.56 19.06 -4.81
C HIS A 4 -25.20 17.58 -4.98
N TRP A 5 -25.72 16.94 -6.03
CA TRP A 5 -25.37 15.58 -6.37
C TRP A 5 -23.90 15.47 -6.81
N LEU A 6 -23.43 16.39 -7.68
CA LEU A 6 -22.04 16.46 -8.11
C LEU A 6 -21.05 16.70 -6.95
N ASP A 7 -21.41 17.56 -6.00
CA ASP A 7 -20.59 17.83 -4.81
C ASP A 7 -20.43 16.61 -3.91
N LYS A 8 -21.45 15.75 -3.87
CA LYS A 8 -21.43 14.52 -3.07
C LYS A 8 -20.87 13.31 -3.80
N TYR A 9 -20.90 13.31 -5.13
CA TYR A 9 -20.45 12.19 -5.93
C TYR A 9 -18.99 11.86 -5.67
N ARG A 10 -18.71 10.58 -5.41
CA ARG A 10 -17.34 10.07 -5.17
C ARG A 10 -17.10 8.85 -6.03
N ILE A 11 -16.16 8.95 -6.96
CA ILE A 11 -15.74 7.84 -7.83
C ILE A 11 -15.24 6.67 -6.95
N GLY A 12 -15.65 5.44 -7.29
CA GLY A 12 -15.29 4.23 -6.55
C GLY A 12 -16.07 4.03 -5.24
N LYS A 13 -17.13 4.81 -4.98
CA LYS A 13 -18.01 4.67 -3.82
C LYS A 13 -19.44 4.46 -4.26
N VAL A 14 -20.26 3.88 -3.37
CA VAL A 14 -21.69 3.80 -3.59
C VAL A 14 -22.27 5.21 -3.53
N ASN A 15 -22.87 5.68 -4.63
CA ASN A 15 -23.46 7.00 -4.76
C ASN A 15 -24.98 6.88 -4.88
N GLU A 16 -25.70 7.85 -4.31
CA GLU A 16 -27.15 7.94 -4.51
C GLU A 16 -27.46 8.32 -5.97
N PRO A 17 -28.48 7.74 -6.58
CA PRO A 17 -28.85 8.06 -7.95
C PRO A 17 -29.36 9.51 -8.06
N LEU A 18 -28.99 10.19 -9.14
CA LEU A 18 -29.51 11.53 -9.43
C LEU A 18 -30.99 11.44 -9.77
N GLN A 19 -31.83 12.10 -8.95
CA GLN A 19 -33.26 12.22 -9.25
C GLN A 19 -33.48 13.23 -10.39
N ASN A 20 -34.00 12.75 -11.52
CA ASN A 20 -34.23 13.57 -12.72
C ASN A 20 -35.73 13.94 -12.88
N ASN A 21 -36.31 14.55 -11.85
CA ASN A 21 -37.76 14.88 -11.79
C ASN A 21 -38.08 16.26 -12.40
N THR A 22 -37.18 16.83 -13.22
CA THR A 22 -37.40 18.15 -13.81
C THR A 22 -38.37 18.09 -15.00
N ARG A 23 -39.25 19.11 -15.11
CA ARG A 23 -40.18 19.27 -16.24
C ARG A 23 -39.52 20.04 -17.40
N VAL A 24 -38.39 20.69 -17.18
CA VAL A 24 -37.62 21.46 -18.19
C VAL A 24 -36.73 20.53 -18.97
N SER A 25 -36.94 20.45 -20.29
CA SER A 25 -36.25 19.50 -21.17
C SER A 25 -34.75 19.66 -21.18
N GLU A 26 -34.25 20.91 -21.12
CA GLU A 26 -32.84 21.26 -21.09
C GLU A 26 -32.16 20.75 -19.82
N PHE A 27 -32.79 20.93 -18.66
CA PHE A 27 -32.27 20.41 -17.39
C PHE A 27 -32.30 18.88 -17.34
N ARG A 28 -33.31 18.27 -17.96
CA ARG A 28 -33.35 16.79 -18.06
C ARG A 28 -32.16 16.27 -18.87
N LYS A 29 -31.89 16.86 -20.05
CA LYS A 29 -30.74 16.49 -20.88
C LYS A 29 -29.42 16.73 -20.17
N LEU A 30 -29.30 17.81 -19.41
CA LEU A 30 -28.10 18.11 -18.63
C LEU A 30 -27.87 17.07 -17.52
N ASN A 31 -28.92 16.71 -16.78
CA ASN A 31 -28.85 15.67 -15.75
C ASN A 31 -28.44 14.31 -16.34
N GLU A 32 -29.03 13.92 -17.48
CA GLU A 32 -28.68 12.70 -18.20
C GLU A 32 -27.23 12.70 -18.69
N ALA A 33 -26.74 13.85 -19.17
CA ALA A 33 -25.33 13.99 -19.57
C ALA A 33 -24.39 13.87 -18.39
N ALA A 34 -24.73 14.47 -17.24
CA ALA A 34 -23.96 14.37 -16.02
C ALA A 34 -23.87 12.91 -15.50
N VAL A 35 -24.99 12.19 -15.49
CA VAL A 35 -25.02 10.77 -15.11
C VAL A 35 -24.15 9.93 -16.05
N ARG A 36 -24.31 10.07 -17.36
CA ARG A 36 -23.47 9.36 -18.33
C ARG A 36 -21.97 9.64 -18.15
N TYR A 37 -21.62 10.87 -17.80
CA TYR A 37 -20.23 11.24 -17.57
C TYR A 37 -19.69 10.60 -16.29
N ALA A 38 -20.50 10.59 -15.23
CA ALA A 38 -20.17 9.92 -13.98
C ALA A 38 -19.98 8.40 -14.16
N GLU A 39 -20.92 7.75 -14.87
CA GLU A 39 -20.82 6.31 -15.20
C GLU A 39 -19.56 5.97 -16.02
N ARG A 40 -19.24 6.82 -17.01
CA ARG A 40 -18.02 6.65 -17.81
C ARG A 40 -16.76 6.81 -16.98
N SER A 41 -16.76 7.78 -16.08
CA SER A 41 -15.64 8.03 -15.16
C SER A 41 -15.43 6.86 -14.21
N GLU A 42 -16.52 6.27 -13.70
CA GLU A 42 -16.52 5.06 -12.87
C GLU A 42 -15.95 3.85 -13.61
N GLN A 43 -16.39 3.64 -14.86
CA GLN A 43 -15.85 2.56 -15.69
C GLN A 43 -14.35 2.71 -15.95
N MET A 44 -13.90 3.94 -16.28
CA MET A 44 -12.46 4.21 -16.48
C MET A 44 -11.65 3.97 -15.19
N PHE A 45 -12.16 4.41 -14.06
CA PHE A 45 -11.52 4.19 -12.77
C PHE A 45 -11.38 2.69 -12.45
N GLU A 46 -12.45 1.91 -12.65
CA GLU A 46 -12.42 0.47 -12.42
C GLU A 46 -11.46 -0.27 -13.38
N GLN A 47 -11.44 0.12 -14.67
CA GLN A 47 -10.48 -0.41 -15.63
C GLN A 47 -9.03 -0.10 -15.24
N GLN A 48 -8.76 1.13 -14.77
CA GLN A 48 -7.43 1.52 -14.29
C GLN A 48 -7.00 0.70 -13.07
N LYS A 49 -7.91 0.49 -12.12
CA LYS A 49 -7.66 -0.36 -10.93
C LYS A 49 -7.30 -1.79 -11.33
N GLN A 50 -8.10 -2.41 -12.19
CA GLN A 50 -7.85 -3.77 -12.69
C GLN A 50 -6.54 -3.86 -13.44
N PHE A 51 -6.22 -2.87 -14.27
CA PHE A 51 -4.96 -2.81 -15.00
C PHE A 51 -3.76 -2.77 -14.05
N ILE A 52 -3.77 -1.90 -13.04
CA ILE A 52 -2.68 -1.81 -12.04
C ILE A 52 -2.53 -3.13 -11.28
N GLY A 53 -3.64 -3.72 -10.84
CA GLY A 53 -3.64 -5.00 -10.14
C GLY A 53 -3.03 -6.13 -10.97
N ASN A 54 -3.51 -6.30 -12.20
CA ASN A 54 -3.02 -7.34 -13.11
C ASN A 54 -1.56 -7.12 -13.48
N ALA A 55 -1.17 -5.90 -13.88
CA ALA A 55 0.21 -5.59 -14.22
C ALA A 55 1.18 -5.86 -13.05
N SER A 56 0.78 -5.50 -11.82
CA SER A 56 1.61 -5.74 -10.64
C SER A 56 1.78 -7.25 -10.35
N HIS A 57 0.74 -8.05 -10.56
CA HIS A 57 0.84 -9.51 -10.43
C HIS A 57 1.76 -10.11 -11.51
N GLU A 58 1.57 -9.69 -12.76
CA GLU A 58 2.38 -10.14 -13.90
C GLU A 58 3.87 -9.78 -13.76
N MET A 59 4.18 -8.68 -13.08
CA MET A 59 5.57 -8.27 -12.81
C MET A 59 6.25 -9.06 -11.68
N GLN A 60 5.52 -9.71 -10.79
CA GLN A 60 6.12 -10.46 -9.68
C GLN A 60 7.00 -11.62 -10.15
N THR A 61 6.52 -12.37 -11.14
CA THR A 61 7.23 -13.54 -11.68
C THR A 61 8.56 -13.18 -12.33
N PRO A 62 8.63 -12.25 -13.32
CA PRO A 62 9.90 -11.88 -13.93
C PRO A 62 10.88 -11.24 -12.94
N LEU A 63 10.39 -10.44 -11.99
CA LEU A 63 11.25 -9.87 -10.95
C LEU A 63 11.87 -10.96 -10.06
N ALA A 64 11.10 -11.98 -9.67
CA ALA A 64 11.61 -13.11 -8.90
C ALA A 64 12.64 -13.93 -9.70
N ILE A 65 12.41 -14.15 -11.00
CA ILE A 65 13.36 -14.84 -11.88
C ILE A 65 14.67 -14.04 -11.98
N CYS A 66 14.58 -12.73 -12.21
CA CYS A 66 15.77 -11.87 -12.30
C CYS A 66 16.57 -11.88 -10.98
N ARG A 67 15.88 -11.79 -9.84
CA ARG A 67 16.51 -11.86 -8.53
C ARG A 67 17.28 -13.17 -8.34
N ASN A 68 16.62 -14.32 -8.57
CA ASN A 68 17.25 -15.62 -8.41
C ASN A 68 18.48 -15.79 -9.33
N ARG A 69 18.41 -15.28 -10.57
CA ARG A 69 19.55 -15.33 -11.50
C ARG A 69 20.72 -14.46 -11.03
N LEU A 70 20.44 -13.27 -10.48
CA LEU A 70 21.47 -12.42 -9.90
C LEU A 70 22.13 -13.09 -8.67
N GLU A 71 21.31 -13.67 -7.77
CA GLU A 71 21.79 -14.41 -6.59
C GLU A 71 22.73 -15.56 -7.02
N MET A 72 22.33 -16.36 -8.02
CA MET A 72 23.18 -17.43 -8.57
C MET A 72 24.50 -16.90 -9.19
N LEU A 73 24.45 -15.76 -9.90
CA LEU A 73 25.67 -15.15 -10.46
C LEU A 73 26.62 -14.66 -9.37
N MET A 74 26.07 -14.13 -8.26
CA MET A 74 26.86 -13.65 -7.13
C MET A 74 27.56 -14.77 -6.33
N GLU A 75 27.14 -16.03 -6.51
CA GLU A 75 27.76 -17.21 -5.90
C GLU A 75 29.02 -17.69 -6.67
N ASP A 76 29.31 -17.13 -7.86
CA ASP A 76 30.50 -17.53 -8.65
C ASP A 76 31.78 -17.00 -8.00
N GLU A 77 32.63 -17.91 -7.55
CA GLU A 77 33.93 -17.62 -6.91
C GLU A 77 34.93 -16.94 -7.85
N ASN A 78 34.72 -16.94 -9.16
CA ASN A 78 35.60 -16.36 -10.15
C ASN A 78 35.27 -14.89 -10.46
N LEU A 79 34.31 -14.29 -9.80
CA LEU A 79 33.99 -12.87 -10.00
C LEU A 79 35.10 -11.97 -9.48
N SER A 80 35.46 -10.96 -10.28
CA SER A 80 36.29 -9.88 -9.77
C SER A 80 35.47 -9.02 -8.76
N GLU A 81 36.17 -8.35 -7.85
CA GLU A 81 35.55 -7.45 -6.86
C GLU A 81 34.65 -6.39 -7.53
N SER A 82 35.11 -5.81 -8.64
CA SER A 82 34.33 -4.84 -9.42
C SER A 82 33.06 -5.44 -10.01
N GLN A 83 33.10 -6.68 -10.50
CA GLN A 83 31.90 -7.38 -11.02
C GLN A 83 30.92 -7.67 -9.91
N LEU A 84 31.40 -8.14 -8.77
CA LEU A 84 30.56 -8.41 -7.60
C LEU A 84 29.88 -7.11 -7.11
N GLU A 85 30.60 -5.99 -7.05
CA GLU A 85 30.03 -4.69 -6.68
C GLU A 85 28.88 -4.26 -7.62
N GLU A 86 29.06 -4.41 -8.95
CA GLU A 86 28.02 -4.08 -9.92
C GLU A 86 26.80 -5.02 -9.83
N LEU A 87 27.01 -6.32 -9.57
CA LEU A 87 25.91 -7.26 -9.32
C LEU A 87 25.15 -6.88 -8.05
N MET A 88 25.84 -6.50 -6.96
CA MET A 88 25.21 -6.04 -5.72
C MET A 88 24.35 -4.78 -5.94
N LYS A 89 24.84 -3.78 -6.68
CA LYS A 89 24.07 -2.58 -7.04
C LYS A 89 22.83 -2.93 -7.85
N THR A 90 22.99 -3.85 -8.80
CA THR A 90 21.87 -4.33 -9.64
C THR A 90 20.83 -5.07 -8.79
N HIS A 91 21.27 -5.92 -7.88
CA HIS A 91 20.39 -6.64 -6.95
C HIS A 91 19.62 -5.67 -6.05
N GLN A 92 20.28 -4.66 -5.47
CA GLN A 92 19.61 -3.63 -4.67
C GLN A 92 18.55 -2.86 -5.46
N THR A 93 18.85 -2.53 -6.72
CA THR A 93 17.88 -1.86 -7.60
C THR A 93 16.67 -2.75 -7.87
N LEU A 94 16.90 -4.03 -8.12
CA LEU A 94 15.84 -5.01 -8.35
C LEU A 94 14.97 -5.22 -7.09
N GLU A 95 15.57 -5.26 -5.91
CA GLU A 95 14.83 -5.30 -4.64
C GLU A 95 13.94 -4.07 -4.46
N HIS A 96 14.47 -2.88 -4.80
CA HIS A 96 13.70 -1.64 -4.76
C HIS A 96 12.47 -1.70 -5.67
N ILE A 97 12.64 -2.13 -6.93
CA ILE A 97 11.53 -2.30 -7.90
C ILE A 97 10.53 -3.34 -7.38
N THR A 98 11.00 -4.44 -6.84
CA THR A 98 10.14 -5.49 -6.25
C THR A 98 9.29 -4.94 -5.10
N LYS A 99 9.88 -4.11 -4.25
CA LYS A 99 9.18 -3.46 -3.14
C LYS A 99 8.13 -2.46 -3.63
N LEU A 100 8.46 -1.64 -4.65
CA LEU A 100 7.50 -0.73 -5.28
C LEU A 100 6.32 -1.49 -5.88
N ASN A 101 6.59 -2.57 -6.62
CA ASN A 101 5.53 -3.41 -7.21
C ASN A 101 4.61 -4.02 -6.14
N LYS A 102 5.17 -4.53 -5.03
CA LYS A 102 4.37 -5.04 -3.90
C LYS A 102 3.49 -3.94 -3.27
N SER A 103 4.01 -2.71 -3.18
CA SER A 103 3.25 -1.57 -2.65
C SER A 103 2.10 -1.16 -3.57
N LEU A 104 2.31 -1.15 -4.89
CA LEU A 104 1.27 -0.90 -5.89
C LEU A 104 0.18 -1.96 -5.84
N LEU A 105 0.56 -3.23 -5.71
CA LEU A 105 -0.39 -4.33 -5.57
C LEU A 105 -1.22 -4.21 -4.29
N LEU A 106 -0.58 -3.86 -3.16
CA LEU A 106 -1.29 -3.66 -1.90
C LEU A 106 -2.29 -2.50 -2.03
N LEU A 107 -1.87 -1.38 -2.61
CA LEU A 107 -2.74 -0.23 -2.84
C LEU A 107 -3.95 -0.62 -3.72
N SER A 108 -3.71 -1.30 -4.83
CA SER A 108 -4.76 -1.83 -5.71
C SER A 108 -5.75 -2.73 -4.94
N LYS A 109 -5.25 -3.63 -4.08
CA LYS A 109 -6.10 -4.50 -3.25
C LYS A 109 -6.96 -3.72 -2.25
N ILE A 110 -6.39 -2.67 -1.62
CA ILE A 110 -7.13 -1.79 -0.71
C ILE A 110 -8.24 -1.05 -1.47
N GLU A 111 -7.91 -0.45 -2.62
CA GLU A 111 -8.88 0.28 -3.45
C GLU A 111 -9.98 -0.63 -4.01
N ASN A 112 -9.65 -1.89 -4.30
CA ASN A 112 -10.60 -2.91 -4.73
C ASN A 112 -11.46 -3.48 -3.58
N GLY A 113 -11.26 -3.04 -2.34
CA GLY A 113 -12.01 -3.54 -1.20
C GLY A 113 -11.78 -5.03 -0.91
N GLN A 114 -10.63 -5.58 -1.29
CA GLN A 114 -10.33 -7.02 -1.11
C GLN A 114 -10.04 -7.40 0.34
N PHE A 115 -9.88 -6.43 1.23
CA PHE A 115 -9.70 -6.64 2.66
C PHE A 115 -11.04 -6.53 3.40
N THR A 116 -11.97 -7.44 3.11
CA THR A 116 -13.32 -7.46 3.69
C THR A 116 -13.36 -8.01 5.11
N ASP A 117 -12.46 -8.96 5.41
CA ASP A 117 -12.44 -9.63 6.70
C ASP A 117 -11.79 -8.72 7.74
N THR A 118 -12.59 -8.15 8.61
CA THR A 118 -12.14 -7.32 9.72
C THR A 118 -12.27 -8.08 11.03
N ALA A 119 -11.28 -7.91 11.91
CA ALA A 119 -11.26 -8.45 13.27
C ALA A 119 -10.93 -7.34 14.27
N GLN A 120 -11.21 -7.59 15.53
CA GLN A 120 -10.71 -6.73 16.60
C GLN A 120 -9.25 -7.07 16.87
N VAL A 121 -8.35 -6.22 16.41
CA VAL A 121 -6.90 -6.36 16.58
C VAL A 121 -6.46 -5.58 17.81
N GLU A 122 -5.81 -6.27 18.76
CA GLU A 122 -5.18 -5.63 19.92
C GLU A 122 -3.87 -4.98 19.49
N VAL A 123 -3.91 -3.66 19.33
CA VAL A 123 -2.78 -2.86 18.82
C VAL A 123 -1.56 -2.95 19.73
N ASN A 124 -1.75 -2.91 21.05
CA ASN A 124 -0.67 -3.00 22.04
C ASN A 124 0.14 -4.30 21.90
N LYS A 125 -0.55 -5.44 21.73
CA LYS A 125 0.10 -6.74 21.55
C LYS A 125 0.91 -6.80 20.27
N LEU A 126 0.31 -6.33 19.17
CA LEU A 126 0.94 -6.31 17.86
C LEU A 126 2.17 -5.38 17.85
N LEU A 127 2.04 -4.19 18.46
CA LEU A 127 3.14 -3.24 18.62
C LEU A 127 4.31 -3.84 19.41
N ARG A 128 4.05 -4.46 20.55
CA ARG A 128 5.10 -5.08 21.38
C ARG A 128 5.85 -6.18 20.63
N GLN A 129 5.11 -7.01 19.87
CA GLN A 129 5.70 -8.08 19.07
C GLN A 129 6.69 -7.52 18.05
N TYR A 130 6.21 -6.63 17.15
CA TYR A 130 7.07 -6.09 16.10
C TYR A 130 8.14 -5.13 16.61
N LEU A 131 7.90 -4.41 17.70
CA LEU A 131 8.93 -3.58 18.32
C LEU A 131 10.12 -4.41 18.80
N LYS A 132 9.88 -5.62 19.33
CA LYS A 132 10.95 -6.56 19.70
C LYS A 132 11.78 -6.95 18.49
N ASP A 133 11.13 -7.34 17.38
CA ASP A 133 11.81 -7.75 16.16
C ASP A 133 12.67 -6.60 15.58
N TYR A 134 12.11 -5.38 15.55
CA TYR A 134 12.84 -4.20 15.08
C TYR A 134 14.01 -3.81 15.99
N LYS A 135 13.87 -3.95 17.31
CA LYS A 135 15.00 -3.74 18.24
C LYS A 135 16.16 -4.69 17.95
N GLU A 136 15.87 -5.94 17.69
CA GLU A 136 16.88 -6.95 17.36
C GLU A 136 17.59 -6.62 16.04
N VAL A 137 16.84 -6.32 14.98
CA VAL A 137 17.38 -5.96 13.66
C VAL A 137 18.23 -4.69 13.70
N TYR A 138 17.81 -3.66 14.46
CA TYR A 138 18.47 -2.36 14.52
C TYR A 138 19.31 -2.15 15.79
N GLN A 139 19.67 -3.22 16.52
CA GLN A 139 20.44 -3.14 17.77
C GLN A 139 21.78 -2.36 17.63
N TYR A 140 22.42 -2.45 16.43
CA TYR A 140 23.66 -1.75 16.12
C TYR A 140 23.55 -0.22 16.12
N ARG A 141 22.31 0.34 16.08
CA ARG A 141 22.04 1.78 16.10
C ARG A 141 21.83 2.32 17.52
N GLU A 142 21.80 1.47 18.53
CA GLU A 142 21.65 1.84 19.95
C GLU A 142 20.43 2.73 20.27
N ILE A 143 19.33 2.57 19.50
CA ILE A 143 18.12 3.37 19.63
C ILE A 143 17.37 2.94 20.91
N ILE A 144 17.13 3.90 21.79
CA ILE A 144 16.37 3.69 23.03
C ILE A 144 14.88 3.70 22.70
N THR A 145 14.16 2.65 23.08
CA THR A 145 12.71 2.59 22.87
C THR A 145 11.96 2.49 24.20
N SER A 146 10.91 3.29 24.34
CA SER A 146 9.95 3.22 25.46
C SER A 146 8.53 3.13 24.93
N VAL A 147 7.67 2.38 25.63
CA VAL A 147 6.24 2.27 25.32
C VAL A 147 5.47 2.66 26.57
N GLU A 148 4.67 3.70 26.48
CA GLU A 148 3.74 4.13 27.52
C GLU A 148 2.33 3.69 27.11
N GLU A 149 1.66 2.94 27.98
CA GLU A 149 0.35 2.37 27.69
C GLU A 149 -0.67 2.88 28.71
N GLU A 150 -1.62 3.71 28.28
CA GLU A 150 -2.73 4.17 29.12
C GLU A 150 -3.93 3.23 29.14
N GLY A 151 -3.86 2.13 28.38
CA GLY A 151 -4.92 1.13 28.26
C GLY A 151 -4.71 0.15 27.11
N ILE A 152 -5.66 -0.76 26.93
CA ILE A 152 -5.63 -1.72 25.81
C ILE A 152 -6.45 -1.12 24.67
N PHE A 153 -5.82 -0.95 23.50
CA PHE A 153 -6.46 -0.44 22.29
C PHE A 153 -6.82 -1.55 21.33
N TYR A 154 -8.09 -1.56 20.92
CA TYR A 154 -8.59 -2.44 19.88
C TYR A 154 -8.95 -1.64 18.64
N LEU A 155 -8.51 -2.10 17.47
CA LEU A 155 -8.85 -1.55 16.17
C LEU A 155 -9.60 -2.60 15.35
N THR A 156 -10.79 -2.24 14.86
CA THR A 156 -11.53 -3.10 13.94
C THR A 156 -10.98 -2.90 12.53
N ILE A 157 -10.10 -3.80 12.10
CA ILE A 157 -9.38 -3.71 10.83
C ILE A 157 -9.04 -5.12 10.33
N ASN A 158 -8.73 -5.24 9.04
CA ASN A 158 -8.09 -6.46 8.54
C ASN A 158 -6.71 -6.63 9.17
N GLU A 159 -6.41 -7.81 9.71
CA GLU A 159 -5.18 -8.08 10.45
C GLU A 159 -3.92 -7.84 9.60
N THR A 160 -3.95 -8.23 8.31
CA THR A 160 -2.83 -7.97 7.38
C THR A 160 -2.56 -6.47 7.22
N LEU A 161 -3.62 -5.66 7.11
CA LEU A 161 -3.46 -4.20 7.01
C LEU A 161 -2.94 -3.59 8.32
N ALA A 162 -3.37 -4.09 9.48
CA ALA A 162 -2.84 -3.65 10.78
C ALA A 162 -1.33 -3.93 10.89
N VAL A 163 -0.90 -5.12 10.49
CA VAL A 163 0.53 -5.49 10.45
C VAL A 163 1.31 -4.58 9.51
N VAL A 164 0.81 -4.38 8.28
CA VAL A 164 1.48 -3.50 7.29
C VAL A 164 1.59 -2.07 7.81
N LEU A 165 0.54 -1.54 8.42
CA LEU A 165 0.54 -0.19 9.00
C LEU A 165 1.60 -0.07 10.10
N LEU A 166 1.56 -0.95 11.10
CA LEU A 166 2.48 -0.90 12.24
C LEU A 166 3.93 -1.12 11.86
N THR A 167 4.20 -2.11 10.99
CA THR A 167 5.57 -2.38 10.54
C THR A 167 6.14 -1.23 9.71
N ASN A 168 5.33 -0.54 8.89
CA ASN A 168 5.78 0.65 8.17
C ASN A 168 6.09 1.81 9.12
N LEU A 169 5.24 2.05 10.14
CA LEU A 169 5.48 3.09 11.14
C LEU A 169 6.74 2.81 11.95
N LEU A 170 6.89 1.59 12.46
CA LEU A 170 8.08 1.17 13.20
C LEU A 170 9.34 1.28 12.33
N LYS A 171 9.30 0.76 11.10
CA LYS A 171 10.42 0.89 10.16
C LYS A 171 10.84 2.34 9.97
N ASN A 172 9.88 3.23 9.73
CA ASN A 172 10.18 4.65 9.57
C ASN A 172 10.80 5.23 10.85
N ALA A 173 10.26 4.90 12.03
CA ALA A 173 10.78 5.36 13.30
C ALA A 173 12.23 4.89 13.55
N PHE A 174 12.60 3.66 13.13
CA PHE A 174 13.97 3.17 13.26
C PHE A 174 14.90 3.68 12.17
N VAL A 175 14.47 3.66 10.90
CA VAL A 175 15.33 4.02 9.74
C VAL A 175 15.67 5.50 9.72
N HIS A 176 14.69 6.36 10.02
CA HIS A 176 14.86 7.82 9.96
C HIS A 176 15.28 8.44 11.30
N ASN A 177 15.56 7.62 12.31
CA ASN A 177 16.13 8.10 13.56
C ASN A 177 17.64 8.33 13.42
N MET A 178 18.24 9.02 14.40
CA MET A 178 19.69 9.08 14.58
C MET A 178 20.16 7.92 15.46
N ASP A 179 21.44 7.55 15.32
CA ASP A 179 22.06 6.54 16.18
C ASP A 179 22.09 7.06 17.65
N GLY A 180 21.77 6.20 18.60
CA GLY A 180 21.55 6.60 20.00
C GLY A 180 20.29 7.41 20.24
N GLY A 181 19.41 7.56 19.23
CA GLY A 181 18.14 8.32 19.35
C GLY A 181 17.09 7.62 20.19
N ARG A 182 15.88 8.22 20.27
CA ARG A 182 14.75 7.67 21.06
C ARG A 182 13.50 7.51 20.20
N ILE A 183 12.77 6.43 20.46
CA ILE A 183 11.40 6.16 19.97
C ILE A 183 10.50 5.98 21.17
N GLN A 184 9.46 6.79 21.26
CA GLN A 184 8.46 6.75 22.32
C GLN A 184 7.08 6.57 21.73
#